data_7ce4aefef55f9c626573cd68d1220963
#
_entry.id   7ce4aefef55f9c626573cd68d1220963
#
_cell.length_a   1.000
_cell.length_b   1.000
_cell.length_c   1.000
_cell.angle_alpha   90.00
_cell.angle_beta   90.00
_cell.angle_gamma   90.00
#
_symmetry.space_group_name_H-M   'P 1'
#
loop_
_entity.id
_entity.type
_entity.pdbx_description
1 polymer ?
#
loop_
_entity_poly.entity_id
_entity_poly.type
_entity_poly.pdbx_seq_one_letter_code
_entity_poly.pdbx_strand_id
1 'polypeptide(L)'
;GYSSAASDVYKRQELGDEGYELSVSSGAVHLNAATGKGAFYGKQTLRQLVSSRGIPCVEIKDTPRFGYRGLHVDVSRHFFPKEEITKLMDEMAFYKLNKFHFHLTDNGGWRIQIDKYPRLTSMGAFRTQCEWVEWWDKKDRTYLPEGTPNAYGGYYTKEDIREIVAYAEKRCIEVIPEIEFPAHSDEVFVGYPELCCMGK
;
A
#
# COMPACT_ATOMS: atom_id res chain seq x y z
N GLY A 1 -37.63 10.72 25.34
CA GLY A 1 -36.34 11.00 24.74
C GLY A 1 -35.26 9.92 24.90
N TYR A 2 -35.47 8.88 25.79
CA TYR A 2 -34.42 7.82 25.96
C TYR A 2 -34.46 6.70 24.91
N SER A 3 -35.57 6.54 24.17
CA SER A 3 -35.69 5.45 23.17
C SER A 3 -35.00 5.74 21.84
N SER A 4 -34.84 6.99 21.43
CA SER A 4 -34.19 7.35 20.16
C SER A 4 -32.69 7.18 20.22
N ALA A 5 -32.04 7.61 21.32
CA ALA A 5 -30.59 7.48 21.48
C ALA A 5 -30.13 6.00 21.58
N ALA A 6 -30.90 5.15 22.26
CA ALA A 6 -30.61 3.71 22.35
C ALA A 6 -30.79 3.02 20.99
N SER A 7 -31.83 3.35 20.22
CA SER A 7 -32.03 2.79 18.86
C SER A 7 -30.95 3.23 17.88
N ASP A 8 -30.41 4.45 18.01
CA ASP A 8 -29.32 4.95 17.18
C ASP A 8 -27.99 4.26 17.51
N VAL A 9 -27.73 3.92 18.78
CA VAL A 9 -26.56 3.14 19.19
C VAL A 9 -26.62 1.71 18.65
N TYR A 10 -27.79 1.04 18.76
CA TYR A 10 -27.96 -0.32 18.21
C TYR A 10 -27.84 -0.36 16.69
N LYS A 11 -28.44 0.57 15.97
CA LYS A 11 -28.26 0.69 14.50
C LYS A 11 -26.82 0.92 14.07
N ARG A 12 -26.06 1.70 14.84
CA ARG A 12 -24.63 1.90 14.58
C ARG A 12 -23.81 0.63 14.77
N GLN A 13 -24.16 -0.22 15.76
CA GLN A 13 -23.48 -1.50 15.99
C GLN A 13 -23.71 -2.50 14.84
N GLU A 14 -24.88 -2.50 14.20
CA GLU A 14 -25.18 -3.35 13.04
C GLU A 14 -24.33 -3.03 11.80
N LEU A 15 -23.79 -1.82 11.69
CA LEU A 15 -22.92 -1.42 10.57
C LEU A 15 -21.50 -2.02 10.67
N GLY A 16 -21.10 -2.50 11.85
CA GLY A 16 -19.74 -2.98 12.08
C GLY A 16 -18.68 -1.88 11.93
N ASP A 17 -17.41 -2.28 11.80
CA ASP A 17 -16.27 -1.35 11.79
C ASP A 17 -16.17 -0.51 10.51
N GLU A 18 -16.61 -1.04 9.38
CA GLU A 18 -16.40 -0.42 8.06
C GLU A 18 -17.70 -0.04 7.34
N GLY A 19 -18.87 -0.39 7.91
CA GLY A 19 -20.16 -0.09 7.30
C GLY A 19 -20.63 1.34 7.55
N TYR A 20 -21.52 1.80 6.68
CA TYR A 20 -22.13 3.14 6.75
C TYR A 20 -23.51 3.19 6.10
N GLU A 21 -24.27 4.21 6.44
CA GLU A 21 -25.50 4.64 5.76
C GLU A 21 -25.27 6.05 5.21
N LEU A 22 -25.56 6.23 3.93
CA LEU A 22 -25.45 7.51 3.23
C LEU A 22 -26.81 7.87 2.63
N SER A 23 -27.36 9.01 3.03
CA SER A 23 -28.58 9.57 2.50
C SER A 23 -28.29 10.92 1.83
N VAL A 24 -28.66 11.06 0.57
CA VAL A 24 -28.56 12.30 -0.20
C VAL A 24 -29.94 12.74 -0.63
N SER A 25 -30.34 13.93 -0.21
CA SER A 25 -31.58 14.59 -0.59
C SER A 25 -31.30 15.92 -1.31
N SER A 26 -32.34 16.59 -1.79
CA SER A 26 -32.20 17.89 -2.45
C SER A 26 -31.61 19.01 -1.57
N GLY A 27 -31.66 18.85 -0.25
CA GLY A 27 -31.23 19.87 0.70
C GLY A 27 -30.13 19.45 1.67
N ALA A 28 -29.79 18.14 1.73
CA ALA A 28 -28.86 17.66 2.73
C ALA A 28 -28.17 16.34 2.32
N VAL A 29 -26.99 16.13 2.89
CA VAL A 29 -26.26 14.87 2.85
C VAL A 29 -26.05 14.39 4.29
N HIS A 30 -26.51 13.20 4.60
CA HIS A 30 -26.32 12.56 5.90
C HIS A 30 -25.48 11.30 5.74
N LEU A 31 -24.42 11.18 6.55
CA LEU A 31 -23.55 10.03 6.59
C LEU A 31 -23.48 9.52 8.03
N ASN A 32 -23.98 8.31 8.25
CA ASN A 32 -23.95 7.61 9.52
C ASN A 32 -22.98 6.43 9.45
N ALA A 33 -22.12 6.28 10.45
CA ALA A 33 -21.21 5.17 10.60
C ALA A 33 -20.96 4.88 12.08
N ALA A 34 -20.59 3.65 12.41
CA ALA A 34 -20.22 3.28 13.77
C ALA A 34 -18.80 3.75 14.12
N THR A 35 -17.92 3.88 13.13
CA THR A 35 -16.49 4.19 13.29
C THR A 35 -16.01 5.23 12.29
N GLY A 36 -14.78 5.73 12.53
CA GLY A 36 -14.09 6.60 11.58
C GLY A 36 -13.81 5.92 10.23
N LYS A 37 -13.59 4.58 10.20
CA LYS A 37 -13.38 3.82 8.96
C LYS A 37 -14.67 3.78 8.13
N GLY A 38 -15.80 3.45 8.74
CA GLY A 38 -17.10 3.48 8.05
C GLY A 38 -17.41 4.87 7.49
N ALA A 39 -17.16 5.93 8.26
CA ALA A 39 -17.31 7.31 7.79
C ALA A 39 -16.36 7.63 6.63
N PHE A 40 -15.12 7.14 6.65
CA PHE A 40 -14.16 7.29 5.56
C PHE A 40 -14.67 6.62 4.28
N TYR A 41 -15.14 5.37 4.34
CA TYR A 41 -15.67 4.65 3.17
C TYR A 41 -16.95 5.25 2.62
N GLY A 42 -17.84 5.76 3.50
CA GLY A 42 -19.01 6.51 3.06
C GLY A 42 -18.65 7.80 2.31
N LYS A 43 -17.59 8.50 2.74
CA LYS A 43 -17.06 9.64 1.99
C LYS A 43 -16.51 9.24 0.61
N GLN A 44 -15.88 8.07 0.48
CA GLN A 44 -15.42 7.59 -0.84
C GLN A 44 -16.60 7.31 -1.77
N THR A 45 -17.69 6.72 -1.26
CA THR A 45 -18.92 6.55 -2.05
C THR A 45 -19.51 7.90 -2.47
N LEU A 46 -19.58 8.86 -1.54
CA LEU A 46 -20.06 10.21 -1.88
C LEU A 46 -19.20 10.85 -2.98
N ARG A 47 -17.88 10.73 -2.92
CA ARG A 47 -16.97 11.21 -3.99
C ARG A 47 -17.27 10.56 -5.34
N GLN A 48 -17.60 9.26 -5.37
CA GLN A 48 -17.93 8.54 -6.61
C GLN A 48 -19.29 8.95 -7.20
N LEU A 49 -20.21 9.45 -6.35
CA LEU A 49 -21.52 9.96 -6.80
C LEU A 49 -21.46 11.37 -7.39
N VAL A 50 -20.39 12.12 -7.16
CA VAL A 50 -20.23 13.49 -7.69
C VAL A 50 -20.09 13.45 -9.21
N SER A 51 -20.93 14.20 -9.90
CA SER A 51 -20.88 14.35 -11.36
C SER A 51 -21.01 15.80 -11.76
N SER A 52 -20.87 16.11 -13.04
CA SER A 52 -21.10 17.46 -13.61
C SER A 52 -22.54 17.95 -13.42
N ARG A 53 -23.51 17.04 -13.14
CA ARG A 53 -24.92 17.34 -12.87
C ARG A 53 -25.23 17.46 -11.37
N GLY A 54 -24.20 17.36 -10.51
CA GLY A 54 -24.36 17.32 -9.05
C GLY A 54 -24.35 15.89 -8.49
N ILE A 55 -24.91 15.73 -7.31
CA ILE A 55 -25.00 14.45 -6.60
C ILE A 55 -26.45 13.98 -6.66
N PRO A 56 -26.74 12.74 -7.11
CA PRO A 56 -28.10 12.23 -7.16
C PRO A 56 -28.70 12.03 -5.77
N CYS A 57 -29.99 12.22 -5.61
CA CYS A 57 -30.71 11.80 -4.40
C CYS A 57 -30.66 10.28 -4.32
N VAL A 58 -30.17 9.73 -3.18
CA VAL A 58 -29.97 8.29 -3.02
C VAL A 58 -29.94 7.91 -1.54
N GLU A 59 -30.38 6.68 -1.25
CA GLU A 59 -30.22 6.03 0.04
C GLU A 59 -29.31 4.80 -0.16
N ILE A 60 -28.20 4.75 0.57
CA ILE A 60 -27.23 3.66 0.50
C ILE A 60 -26.96 3.15 1.92
N LYS A 61 -27.09 1.84 2.10
CA LYS A 61 -26.55 1.10 3.25
C LYS A 61 -25.51 0.11 2.73
N ASP A 62 -24.28 0.25 3.17
CA ASP A 62 -23.15 -0.53 2.65
C ASP A 62 -22.31 -1.07 3.79
N THR A 63 -21.95 -2.34 3.68
CA THR A 63 -21.01 -3.04 4.55
C THR A 63 -20.10 -3.91 3.69
N PRO A 64 -18.81 -4.00 3.96
CA PRO A 64 -17.91 -4.77 3.11
C PRO A 64 -18.27 -6.27 3.19
N ARG A 65 -18.36 -6.92 2.04
CA ARG A 65 -18.54 -8.37 1.95
C ARG A 65 -17.29 -9.14 2.41
N PHE A 66 -16.09 -8.55 2.17
CA PHE A 66 -14.79 -9.14 2.53
C PHE A 66 -14.03 -8.19 3.45
N GLY A 67 -13.53 -8.71 4.57
CA GLY A 67 -12.70 -7.96 5.51
C GLY A 67 -11.29 -7.67 4.97
N TYR A 68 -10.77 -8.53 4.10
CA TYR A 68 -9.49 -8.34 3.41
C TYR A 68 -9.72 -7.93 1.95
N ARG A 69 -9.31 -6.72 1.61
CA ARG A 69 -9.39 -6.16 0.24
C ARG A 69 -8.04 -5.56 -0.10
N GLY A 70 -7.15 -6.43 -0.59
CA GLY A 70 -5.74 -6.13 -0.76
C GLY A 70 -5.32 -5.82 -2.19
N LEU A 71 -4.23 -5.08 -2.29
CA LEU A 71 -3.42 -4.91 -3.48
C LEU A 71 -1.97 -5.26 -3.14
N HIS A 72 -1.36 -6.13 -3.94
CA HIS A 72 0.05 -6.49 -3.86
C HIS A 72 0.84 -5.70 -4.89
N VAL A 73 1.97 -5.14 -4.47
CA VAL A 73 2.89 -4.42 -5.37
C VAL A 73 4.31 -4.91 -5.14
N ASP A 74 4.91 -5.42 -6.20
CA ASP A 74 6.31 -5.82 -6.24
C ASP A 74 7.18 -4.64 -6.65
N VAL A 75 7.88 -4.06 -5.68
CA VAL A 75 8.80 -2.95 -5.89
C VAL A 75 10.25 -3.42 -6.05
N SER A 76 10.49 -4.70 -5.88
CA SER A 76 11.81 -5.30 -6.07
C SER A 76 12.17 -5.41 -7.55
N ARG A 77 11.32 -6.07 -8.36
CA ARG A 77 11.57 -6.23 -9.79
C ARG A 77 11.45 -4.92 -10.55
N HIS A 78 10.60 -4.01 -10.07
CA HIS A 78 10.53 -2.64 -10.58
C HIS A 78 10.40 -1.66 -9.43
N PHE A 79 11.36 -0.75 -9.28
CA PHE A 79 11.32 0.26 -8.20
C PHE A 79 10.37 1.39 -8.55
N PHE A 80 9.43 1.66 -7.65
CA PHE A 80 8.52 2.81 -7.71
C PHE A 80 8.90 3.83 -6.65
N PRO A 81 9.09 5.10 -6.99
CA PRO A 81 9.28 6.16 -6.01
C PRO A 81 8.12 6.26 -5.01
N LYS A 82 8.40 6.78 -3.81
CA LYS A 82 7.39 6.96 -2.75
C LYS A 82 6.14 7.70 -3.22
N GLU A 83 6.32 8.68 -4.07
CA GLU A 83 5.23 9.50 -4.63
C GLU A 83 4.24 8.67 -5.48
N GLU A 84 4.72 7.64 -6.16
CA GLU A 84 3.87 6.73 -6.93
C GLU A 84 3.13 5.77 -6.01
N ILE A 85 3.79 5.28 -4.97
CA ILE A 85 3.16 4.44 -3.94
C ILE A 85 2.03 5.21 -3.23
N THR A 86 2.25 6.47 -2.88
CA THR A 86 1.22 7.28 -2.22
C THR A 86 0.05 7.61 -3.15
N LYS A 87 0.28 7.85 -4.44
CA LYS A 87 -0.79 8.00 -5.44
C LYS A 87 -1.61 6.72 -5.58
N LEU A 88 -0.95 5.57 -5.61
CA LEU A 88 -1.64 4.27 -5.65
C LEU A 88 -2.53 4.07 -4.42
N MET A 89 -2.09 4.51 -3.24
CA MET A 89 -2.90 4.46 -2.01
C MET A 89 -4.13 5.37 -2.10
N ASP A 90 -4.10 6.48 -2.84
CA ASP A 90 -5.27 7.30 -3.10
C ASP A 90 -6.32 6.55 -3.93
N GLU A 91 -5.88 5.80 -4.95
CA GLU A 91 -6.75 4.94 -5.75
C GLU A 91 -7.28 3.77 -4.93
N MET A 92 -6.43 3.12 -4.13
CA MET A 92 -6.86 2.08 -3.19
C MET A 92 -7.96 2.57 -2.26
N ALA A 93 -7.79 3.76 -1.68
CA ALA A 93 -8.77 4.38 -0.81
C ALA A 93 -10.08 4.69 -1.54
N PHE A 94 -10.01 5.19 -2.77
CA PHE A 94 -11.17 5.47 -3.62
C PHE A 94 -12.01 4.22 -3.88
N TYR A 95 -11.34 3.07 -4.13
CA TYR A 95 -11.97 1.76 -4.30
C TYR A 95 -12.17 0.97 -3.00
N LYS A 96 -11.95 1.58 -1.84
CA LYS A 96 -12.13 0.99 -0.50
C LYS A 96 -11.29 -0.26 -0.25
N LEU A 97 -10.11 -0.36 -0.87
CA LEU A 97 -9.12 -1.37 -0.53
C LEU A 97 -8.46 -0.99 0.81
N ASN A 98 -8.19 -1.99 1.67
CA ASN A 98 -7.73 -1.76 3.03
C ASN A 98 -6.42 -2.47 3.40
N LYS A 99 -5.82 -3.21 2.47
CA LYS A 99 -4.55 -3.90 2.67
C LYS A 99 -3.59 -3.60 1.52
N PHE A 100 -2.44 -3.04 1.84
CA PHE A 100 -1.35 -2.83 0.91
C PHE A 100 -0.24 -3.83 1.19
N HIS A 101 -0.14 -4.86 0.36
CA HIS A 101 0.89 -5.88 0.44
C HIS A 101 2.13 -5.39 -0.30
N PHE A 102 3.15 -5.01 0.46
CA PHE A 102 4.32 -4.30 -0.01
C PHE A 102 5.50 -5.27 -0.12
N HIS A 103 5.70 -5.83 -1.32
CA HIS A 103 6.78 -6.78 -1.62
C HIS A 103 8.09 -6.04 -1.83
N LEU A 104 8.87 -5.92 -0.74
CA LEU A 104 10.02 -5.01 -0.63
C LEU A 104 11.34 -5.62 -1.08
N THR A 105 11.46 -6.94 -1.12
CA THR A 105 12.71 -7.61 -1.44
C THR A 105 12.48 -8.85 -2.28
N ASP A 106 13.32 -9.04 -3.29
CA ASP A 106 13.37 -10.22 -4.16
C ASP A 106 14.57 -10.06 -5.12
N ASN A 107 14.87 -11.11 -5.91
CA ASN A 107 15.88 -11.01 -6.97
C ASN A 107 15.59 -9.83 -7.89
N GLY A 108 16.28 -8.77 -7.78
CA GLY A 108 16.04 -7.53 -8.53
C GLY A 108 16.33 -6.29 -7.71
N GLY A 109 16.18 -6.40 -6.38
CA GLY A 109 16.63 -5.38 -5.48
C GLY A 109 16.03 -5.42 -4.09
N TRP A 110 16.85 -5.08 -3.13
CA TRP A 110 16.47 -4.84 -1.75
C TRP A 110 16.00 -3.40 -1.56
N ARG A 111 14.73 -3.19 -1.19
CA ARG A 111 14.10 -1.86 -1.25
C ARG A 111 13.86 -1.20 0.10
N ILE A 112 14.32 -1.76 1.22
CA ILE A 112 14.11 -1.18 2.56
C ILE A 112 15.42 -0.99 3.31
N GLN A 113 15.65 0.22 3.83
CA GLN A 113 16.83 0.54 4.64
C GLN A 113 16.83 -0.21 5.96
N ILE A 114 17.94 -0.90 6.25
CA ILE A 114 18.21 -1.57 7.52
C ILE A 114 19.56 -1.08 8.04
N ASP A 115 19.58 -0.26 9.09
CA ASP A 115 20.82 0.35 9.59
C ASP A 115 21.87 -0.66 10.00
N LYS A 116 21.46 -1.79 10.56
CA LYS A 116 22.36 -2.86 10.99
C LYS A 116 23.01 -3.57 9.79
N TYR A 117 22.38 -3.51 8.62
CA TYR A 117 22.82 -4.19 7.42
C TYR A 117 22.87 -3.24 6.20
N PRO A 118 23.73 -2.20 6.23
CA PRO A 118 23.71 -1.14 5.21
C PRO A 118 24.05 -1.63 3.80
N ARG A 119 24.81 -2.72 3.67
CA ARG A 119 25.15 -3.29 2.35
C ARG A 119 23.95 -3.87 1.61
N LEU A 120 22.82 -4.15 2.29
CA LEU A 120 21.60 -4.57 1.63
C LEU A 120 21.08 -3.51 0.64
N THR A 121 21.15 -2.24 1.00
CA THR A 121 20.75 -1.14 0.10
C THR A 121 21.91 -0.63 -0.74
N SER A 122 23.08 -0.41 -0.17
CA SER A 122 24.21 0.17 -0.92
C SER A 122 24.77 -0.74 -2.02
N MET A 123 24.52 -2.07 -1.95
CA MET A 123 24.98 -3.06 -2.93
C MET A 123 23.84 -3.82 -3.60
N GLY A 124 22.73 -4.02 -2.92
CA GLY A 124 21.63 -4.88 -3.37
C GLY A 124 20.42 -4.12 -3.94
N ALA A 125 20.40 -2.77 -3.92
CA ALA A 125 19.26 -1.99 -4.38
C ALA A 125 19.38 -1.47 -5.82
N PHE A 126 20.53 -1.61 -6.45
CA PHE A 126 20.81 -1.05 -7.78
C PHE A 126 21.31 -2.11 -8.73
N ARG A 127 21.01 -1.96 -10.03
CA ARG A 127 21.37 -2.92 -11.07
C ARG A 127 21.59 -2.24 -12.43
N THR A 128 22.11 -2.99 -13.39
CA THR A 128 22.47 -2.49 -14.73
C THR A 128 21.26 -2.14 -15.60
N GLN A 129 20.16 -2.92 -15.53
CA GLN A 129 19.03 -2.81 -16.44
C GLN A 129 17.73 -2.50 -15.71
N CYS A 130 16.96 -1.57 -16.25
CA CYS A 130 15.61 -1.26 -15.78
C CYS A 130 14.65 -2.43 -16.04
N GLU A 131 14.62 -2.87 -17.31
CA GLU A 131 13.67 -3.90 -17.73
C GLU A 131 14.04 -5.27 -17.17
N TRP A 132 13.05 -5.93 -16.54
CA TRP A 132 13.23 -7.24 -15.92
C TRP A 132 13.71 -8.31 -16.92
N VAL A 133 13.11 -8.35 -18.12
CA VAL A 133 13.47 -9.30 -19.18
C VAL A 133 14.94 -9.13 -19.60
N GLU A 134 15.42 -7.89 -19.73
CA GLU A 134 16.81 -7.60 -20.10
C GLU A 134 17.77 -8.05 -19.00
N TRP A 135 17.42 -7.82 -17.76
CA TRP A 135 18.27 -8.12 -16.63
C TRP A 135 18.26 -9.60 -16.25
N TRP A 136 17.07 -10.21 -16.15
CA TRP A 136 16.91 -11.57 -15.65
C TRP A 136 17.00 -12.63 -16.75
N ASP A 137 16.22 -12.51 -17.82
CA ASP A 137 16.10 -13.54 -18.84
C ASP A 137 17.32 -13.57 -19.75
N LYS A 138 17.92 -12.41 -20.04
CA LYS A 138 19.18 -12.33 -20.79
C LYS A 138 20.43 -12.58 -19.93
N LYS A 139 20.23 -12.95 -18.65
CA LYS A 139 21.29 -13.37 -17.72
C LYS A 139 22.35 -12.30 -17.40
N ASP A 140 22.02 -11.02 -17.50
CA ASP A 140 22.90 -9.95 -17.04
C ASP A 140 23.11 -10.09 -15.51
N ARG A 141 22.01 -10.05 -14.74
CA ARG A 141 21.97 -10.25 -13.27
C ARG A 141 23.04 -9.50 -12.50
N THR A 142 23.51 -8.38 -13.04
CA THR A 142 24.57 -7.57 -12.45
C THR A 142 23.96 -6.52 -11.52
N TYR A 143 24.30 -6.60 -10.24
CA TYR A 143 24.05 -5.53 -9.27
C TYR A 143 25.19 -4.51 -9.31
N LEU A 144 24.84 -3.27 -8.97
CA LEU A 144 25.77 -2.14 -8.97
C LEU A 144 25.74 -1.44 -7.61
N PRO A 145 26.89 -0.96 -7.12
CA PRO A 145 26.93 -0.14 -5.93
C PRO A 145 26.10 1.15 -6.08
N GLU A 146 25.55 1.62 -4.97
CA GLU A 146 24.88 2.92 -4.89
C GLU A 146 25.80 4.03 -5.44
N GLY A 147 25.20 4.96 -6.21
CA GLY A 147 25.95 6.06 -6.83
C GLY A 147 26.66 5.69 -8.13
N THR A 148 26.59 4.45 -8.61
CA THR A 148 27.11 4.08 -9.93
C THR A 148 26.35 4.83 -11.03
N PRO A 149 27.04 5.51 -11.97
CA PRO A 149 26.38 6.20 -13.07
C PRO A 149 25.48 5.26 -13.89
N ASN A 150 24.25 5.73 -14.20
CA ASN A 150 23.24 5.00 -14.95
C ASN A 150 22.73 3.70 -14.29
N ALA A 151 23.03 3.44 -13.03
CA ALA A 151 22.43 2.34 -12.30
C ALA A 151 20.92 2.57 -12.13
N TYR A 152 20.14 1.53 -12.42
CA TYR A 152 18.70 1.51 -12.16
C TYR A 152 18.40 0.94 -10.78
N GLY A 153 17.52 1.59 -10.02
CA GLY A 153 17.08 1.11 -8.73
C GLY A 153 16.79 2.24 -7.74
N GLY A 154 16.72 1.86 -6.49
CA GLY A 154 16.44 2.72 -5.37
C GLY A 154 15.94 1.92 -4.18
N TYR A 155 15.73 2.58 -3.07
CA TYR A 155 15.17 1.98 -1.87
C TYR A 155 14.43 3.05 -1.05
N TYR A 156 13.61 2.59 -0.14
CA TYR A 156 12.91 3.45 0.81
C TYR A 156 13.76 3.57 2.07
N THR A 157 14.02 4.81 2.46
CA THR A 157 14.63 5.10 3.77
C THR A 157 13.63 4.76 4.89
N LYS A 158 14.11 4.67 6.11
CA LYS A 158 13.22 4.50 7.27
C LYS A 158 12.18 5.61 7.37
N GLU A 159 12.57 6.83 6.99
CA GLU A 159 11.64 7.96 6.98
C GLU A 159 10.58 7.81 5.90
N ASP A 160 10.98 7.39 4.68
CA ASP A 160 10.01 7.10 3.62
C ASP A 160 8.99 6.04 4.04
N ILE A 161 9.44 4.96 4.70
CA ILE A 161 8.51 3.94 5.22
C ILE A 161 7.57 4.51 6.28
N ARG A 162 8.06 5.35 7.21
CA ARG A 162 7.21 6.00 8.20
C ARG A 162 6.16 6.90 7.55
N GLU A 163 6.56 7.68 6.55
CA GLU A 163 5.66 8.54 5.78
C GLU A 163 4.61 7.71 5.01
N ILE A 164 5.02 6.62 4.34
CA ILE A 164 4.11 5.70 3.64
C ILE A 164 3.09 5.10 4.61
N VAL A 165 3.53 4.60 5.77
CA VAL A 165 2.64 4.01 6.78
C VAL A 165 1.66 5.05 7.32
N ALA A 166 2.14 6.24 7.68
CA ALA A 166 1.29 7.33 8.16
C ALA A 166 0.29 7.83 7.08
N TYR A 167 0.69 7.77 5.82
CA TYR A 167 -0.18 8.13 4.69
C TYR A 167 -1.28 7.09 4.47
N ALA A 168 -0.93 5.81 4.58
CA ALA A 168 -1.85 4.68 4.49
C ALA A 168 -2.87 4.68 5.65
N GLU A 169 -2.43 4.94 6.89
CA GLU A 169 -3.28 4.99 8.08
C GLU A 169 -4.42 6.01 7.92
N LYS A 170 -4.12 7.20 7.40
CA LYS A 170 -5.12 8.25 7.11
C LYS A 170 -6.16 7.82 6.07
N ARG A 171 -5.91 6.72 5.36
CA ARG A 171 -6.76 6.14 4.30
C ARG A 171 -7.40 4.82 4.70
N CYS A 172 -7.27 4.45 5.98
CA CYS A 172 -7.73 3.17 6.50
C CYS A 172 -7.08 1.97 5.78
N ILE A 173 -5.84 2.12 5.33
CA ILE A 173 -5.05 1.08 4.67
C ILE A 173 -3.98 0.59 5.64
N GLU A 174 -3.93 -0.71 5.86
CA GLU A 174 -2.85 -1.38 6.57
C GLU A 174 -1.75 -1.77 5.60
N VAL A 175 -0.49 -1.42 5.92
CA VAL A 175 0.69 -1.80 5.14
C VAL A 175 1.22 -3.13 5.69
N ILE A 176 1.32 -4.12 4.81
CA ILE A 176 1.85 -5.46 5.11
C ILE A 176 3.18 -5.60 4.37
N PRO A 177 4.33 -5.43 5.04
CA PRO A 177 5.62 -5.60 4.40
C PRO A 177 5.91 -7.09 4.17
N GLU A 178 6.45 -7.40 3.00
CA GLU A 178 6.96 -8.72 2.66
C GLU A 178 8.47 -8.66 2.43
N ILE A 179 9.19 -9.56 3.08
CA ILE A 179 10.65 -9.71 3.01
C ILE A 179 10.95 -11.17 2.66
N GLU A 180 11.62 -11.40 1.55
CA GLU A 180 12.04 -12.73 1.10
C GLU A 180 13.39 -13.14 1.70
N PHE A 181 13.44 -14.35 2.25
CA PHE A 181 14.66 -15.01 2.71
C PHE A 181 14.34 -16.45 3.15
N PRO A 182 15.21 -17.47 2.85
CA PRO A 182 16.49 -17.43 2.11
C PRO A 182 16.34 -17.60 0.59
N ALA A 183 15.14 -17.84 0.08
CA ALA A 183 14.88 -17.86 -1.36
C ALA A 183 14.68 -16.43 -1.88
N HIS A 184 14.81 -16.24 -3.20
CA HIS A 184 14.63 -14.93 -3.82
C HIS A 184 15.52 -13.84 -3.19
N SER A 185 16.80 -14.15 -2.92
CA SER A 185 17.68 -13.34 -2.08
C SER A 185 19.06 -13.06 -2.71
N ASP A 186 19.16 -13.04 -4.04
CA ASP A 186 20.42 -12.74 -4.73
C ASP A 186 20.99 -11.38 -4.29
N GLU A 187 20.12 -10.41 -4.04
CA GLU A 187 20.47 -9.07 -3.57
C GLU A 187 21.08 -9.06 -2.17
N VAL A 188 20.69 -10.02 -1.32
CA VAL A 188 21.31 -10.21 0.00
C VAL A 188 22.73 -10.74 -0.15
N PHE A 189 22.94 -11.72 -1.01
CA PHE A 189 24.24 -12.36 -1.20
C PHE A 189 25.25 -11.43 -1.90
N VAL A 190 24.79 -10.48 -2.70
CA VAL A 190 25.67 -9.44 -3.24
C VAL A 190 26.21 -8.53 -2.12
N GLY A 191 25.36 -8.15 -1.17
CA GLY A 191 25.79 -7.36 -0.02
C GLY A 191 26.58 -8.18 1.03
N TYR A 192 26.19 -9.43 1.25
CA TYR A 192 26.67 -10.30 2.31
C TYR A 192 26.97 -11.71 1.77
N PRO A 193 28.03 -11.87 0.93
CA PRO A 193 28.35 -13.15 0.30
C PRO A 193 28.63 -14.27 1.30
N GLU A 194 29.06 -13.94 2.52
CA GLU A 194 29.25 -14.88 3.63
C GLU A 194 27.99 -15.63 4.05
N LEU A 195 26.80 -15.17 3.68
CA LEU A 195 25.52 -15.84 3.94
C LEU A 195 25.15 -16.85 2.85
N CYS A 196 25.87 -16.85 1.74
CA CYS A 196 25.62 -17.79 0.65
C CYS A 196 26.22 -19.17 0.97
N CYS A 197 25.42 -20.24 0.87
CA CYS A 197 25.89 -21.62 1.09
C CYS A 197 27.02 -22.04 0.15
N MET A 198 27.17 -21.41 -0.99
CA MET A 198 28.18 -21.72 -2.00
C MET A 198 29.52 -21.01 -1.76
N GLY A 199 29.62 -20.13 -0.77
CA GLY A 199 30.84 -19.45 -0.38
C GLY A 199 31.45 -18.55 -1.47
N LYS A 200 30.61 -17.98 -2.34
CA LYS A 200 31.06 -17.11 -3.44
C LYS A 200 30.63 -15.68 -3.21
#